data_ccfc6260f10cc902ae00cd6ae71e324e
#
_entry.id   ccfc6260f10cc902ae00cd6ae71e324e
#
_cell.length_a   1.000
_cell.length_b   1.000
_cell.length_c   1.000
_cell.angle_alpha   90.00
_cell.angle_beta   90.00
_cell.angle_gamma   90.00
#
_symmetry.space_group_name_H-M   'P 1'
#
loop_
_entity.id
_entity.type
_entity.pdbx_description
1 polymer ?
#
loop_
_entity_poly.entity_id
_entity_poly.type
_entity_poly.pdbx_seq_one_letter_code
_entity_poly.pdbx_strand_id
1 'polypeptide(L)'
;SETNKVLFAFAAYNAGPTRIQRLRRKTAAYGLDPNVWFGNVEHTVARHVGRETVTYVANISKYFIAYRLIEEQSNIREGIKESTREAQ
;
A
#
# COMPACT_ATOMS: atom_id res chain seq x y z
N SER A 1 -6.45 6.47 1.02
CA SER A 1 -5.11 7.07 1.16
C SER A 1 -4.22 6.66 -0.02
N GLU A 2 -3.15 7.39 -0.22
CA GLU A 2 -2.18 7.07 -1.28
C GLU A 2 -1.54 5.70 -1.07
N THR A 3 -1.23 5.35 0.17
CA THR A 3 -0.67 4.04 0.49
C THR A 3 -1.61 2.91 0.10
N ASN A 4 -2.89 3.03 0.43
CA ASN A 4 -3.86 1.99 0.06
C ASN A 4 -4.01 1.85 -1.46
N LYS A 5 -4.00 2.96 -2.21
CA LYS A 5 -4.03 2.90 -3.67
C LYS A 5 -2.87 2.09 -4.23
N VAL A 6 -1.67 2.30 -3.69
CA VAL A 6 -0.48 1.56 -4.13
C VAL A 6 -0.59 0.08 -3.76
N LEU A 7 -1.07 -0.24 -2.56
CA LEU A 7 -1.25 -1.64 -2.14
C LEU A 7 -2.27 -2.36 -3.02
N PHE A 8 -3.38 -1.71 -3.39
CA PHE A 8 -4.35 -2.28 -4.31
C PHE A 8 -3.77 -2.46 -5.71
N ALA A 9 -2.92 -1.56 -6.17
CA ALA A 9 -2.23 -1.72 -7.46
C ALA A 9 -1.32 -2.96 -7.45
N PHE A 10 -0.58 -3.20 -6.36
CA PHE A 10 0.24 -4.40 -6.22
C PHE A 10 -0.61 -5.68 -6.21
N ALA A 11 -1.71 -5.66 -5.46
CA ALA A 11 -2.63 -6.80 -5.41
C ALA A 11 -3.24 -7.09 -6.78
N ALA A 12 -3.65 -6.04 -7.50
CA ALA A 12 -4.22 -6.15 -8.84
C ALA A 12 -3.19 -6.67 -9.85
N TYR A 13 -1.93 -6.26 -9.73
CA TYR A 13 -0.86 -6.77 -10.58
C TYR A 13 -0.67 -8.28 -10.38
N ASN A 14 -0.73 -8.75 -9.14
CA ASN A 14 -0.51 -10.17 -8.81
C ASN A 14 -1.75 -11.04 -9.09
N ALA A 15 -2.94 -10.60 -8.69
CA ALA A 15 -4.16 -11.42 -8.73
C ALA A 15 -5.13 -11.03 -9.85
N GLY A 16 -4.91 -9.90 -10.52
CA GLY A 16 -5.79 -9.37 -11.55
C GLY A 16 -6.72 -8.28 -11.03
N PRO A 17 -6.90 -7.18 -11.79
CA PRO A 17 -7.69 -6.04 -11.34
C PRO A 17 -9.18 -6.36 -11.15
N THR A 18 -9.77 -7.15 -12.05
CA THR A 18 -11.18 -7.52 -11.94
C THR A 18 -11.45 -8.36 -10.70
N ARG A 19 -10.54 -9.30 -10.39
CA ARG A 19 -10.66 -10.14 -9.20
C ARG A 19 -10.56 -9.30 -7.93
N ILE A 20 -9.61 -8.36 -7.88
CA ILE A 20 -9.43 -7.50 -6.71
C ILE A 20 -10.65 -6.60 -6.52
N GLN A 21 -11.23 -6.02 -7.57
CA GLN A 21 -12.45 -5.22 -7.46
C GLN A 21 -13.61 -6.04 -6.90
N ARG A 22 -13.77 -7.26 -7.35
CA ARG A 22 -14.81 -8.17 -6.85
C ARG A 22 -14.61 -8.47 -5.36
N LEU A 23 -13.36 -8.73 -4.96
CA LEU A 23 -13.04 -9.03 -3.57
C LEU A 23 -13.20 -7.82 -2.65
N ARG A 24 -12.98 -6.61 -3.15
CA ARG A 24 -13.28 -5.39 -2.41
C ARG A 24 -14.77 -5.28 -2.10
N ARG A 25 -15.63 -5.57 -3.07
CA ARG A 25 -17.09 -5.59 -2.83
C ARG A 25 -17.46 -6.65 -1.79
N LYS A 26 -16.85 -7.83 -1.86
CA LYS A 26 -17.05 -8.89 -0.86
C LYS A 26 -16.60 -8.45 0.54
N THR A 27 -15.52 -7.72 0.62
CA THR A 27 -15.00 -7.15 1.86
C THR A 27 -16.05 -6.25 2.52
N ALA A 28 -16.69 -5.39 1.75
CA ALA A 28 -17.77 -4.54 2.24
C ALA A 28 -18.94 -5.36 2.76
N ALA A 29 -19.30 -6.45 2.07
CA ALA A 29 -20.37 -7.34 2.51
C ALA A 29 -20.04 -8.05 3.84
N TYR A 30 -18.77 -8.25 4.16
CA TYR A 30 -18.34 -8.81 5.45
C TYR A 30 -18.29 -7.76 6.57
N GLY A 31 -18.61 -6.50 6.28
CA GLY A 31 -18.57 -5.43 7.27
C GLY A 31 -17.18 -4.84 7.49
N LEU A 32 -16.24 -5.13 6.60
CA LEU A 32 -14.89 -4.57 6.61
C LEU A 32 -14.79 -3.42 5.61
N ASP A 33 -13.70 -2.65 5.67
CA ASP A 33 -13.51 -1.49 4.82
C ASP A 33 -12.94 -1.89 3.45
N PRO A 34 -13.70 -1.71 2.34
CA PRO A 34 -13.23 -2.07 1.00
C PRO A 34 -12.13 -1.16 0.45
N ASN A 35 -11.85 -0.04 1.12
CA ASN A 35 -10.85 0.95 0.70
C ASN A 35 -9.54 0.83 1.47
N VAL A 36 -9.44 -0.13 2.39
CA VAL A 36 -8.25 -0.36 3.20
C VAL A 36 -7.77 -1.80 2.97
N TRP A 37 -6.48 -1.92 2.65
CA TRP A 37 -5.89 -3.24 2.41
C TRP A 37 -5.63 -4.00 3.72
N PHE A 38 -4.74 -3.48 4.57
CA PHE A 38 -4.32 -4.18 5.79
C PHE A 38 -5.49 -4.39 6.75
N GLY A 39 -5.69 -5.64 7.16
CA GLY A 39 -6.73 -6.00 8.10
C GLY A 39 -8.15 -6.00 7.51
N ASN A 40 -8.31 -5.61 6.26
CA ASN A 40 -9.62 -5.52 5.59
C ASN A 40 -9.64 -6.35 4.31
N VAL A 41 -9.34 -5.77 3.15
CA VAL A 41 -9.34 -6.52 1.89
C VAL A 41 -8.33 -7.68 1.92
N GLU A 42 -7.24 -7.52 2.63
CA GLU A 42 -6.25 -8.57 2.87
C GLU A 42 -6.90 -9.87 3.35
N HIS A 43 -7.82 -9.80 4.32
CA HIS A 43 -8.51 -10.97 4.85
C HIS A 43 -9.39 -11.65 3.79
N THR A 44 -10.11 -10.85 3.00
CA THR A 44 -10.96 -11.37 1.93
C THR A 44 -10.13 -12.08 0.87
N VAL A 45 -8.99 -11.50 0.49
CA VAL A 45 -8.09 -12.09 -0.51
C VAL A 45 -7.48 -13.39 0.04
N ALA A 46 -7.01 -13.39 1.28
CA ALA A 46 -6.47 -14.60 1.91
C ALA A 46 -7.49 -15.74 1.92
N ARG A 47 -8.75 -15.42 2.18
CA ARG A 47 -9.84 -16.40 2.28
C ARG A 47 -10.25 -16.96 0.91
N HIS A 48 -10.32 -16.14 -0.13
CA HIS A 48 -10.88 -16.51 -1.42
C HIS A 48 -9.85 -16.85 -2.50
N VAL A 49 -8.65 -16.31 -2.42
CA VAL A 49 -7.57 -16.52 -3.39
C VAL A 49 -6.45 -17.36 -2.79
N GLY A 50 -6.10 -17.09 -1.52
CA GLY A 50 -5.03 -17.75 -0.83
C GLY A 50 -3.92 -16.79 -0.41
N ARG A 51 -2.84 -17.35 0.12
CA ARG A 51 -1.76 -16.57 0.73
C ARG A 51 -0.78 -15.95 -0.26
N GLU A 52 -0.73 -16.43 -1.49
CA GLU A 52 0.27 -15.98 -2.46
C GLU A 52 0.19 -14.47 -2.69
N THR A 53 -1.00 -13.96 -3.00
CA THR A 53 -1.20 -12.52 -3.24
C THR A 53 -0.96 -11.70 -1.97
N VAL A 54 -1.44 -12.19 -0.83
CA VAL A 54 -1.25 -11.51 0.46
C VAL A 54 0.24 -11.42 0.81
N THR A 55 0.98 -12.52 0.63
CA THR A 55 2.43 -12.56 0.86
C THR A 55 3.17 -11.64 -0.10
N TYR A 56 2.78 -11.63 -1.37
CA TYR A 56 3.35 -10.74 -2.37
C TYR A 56 3.20 -9.27 -1.98
N VAL A 57 1.98 -8.86 -1.61
CA VAL A 57 1.73 -7.47 -1.19
C VAL A 57 2.50 -7.14 0.08
N ALA A 58 2.54 -8.04 1.06
CA ALA A 58 3.28 -7.83 2.29
C ALA A 58 4.78 -7.63 2.04
N ASN A 59 5.36 -8.43 1.15
CA ASN A 59 6.79 -8.36 0.84
C ASN A 59 7.14 -7.10 0.06
N ILE A 60 6.36 -6.78 -0.99
CA ILE A 60 6.66 -5.61 -1.83
C ILE A 60 6.36 -4.30 -1.09
N SER A 61 5.36 -4.29 -0.19
CA SER A 61 5.01 -3.10 0.57
C SER A 61 6.13 -2.67 1.51
N LYS A 62 6.93 -3.60 2.02
CA LYS A 62 8.11 -3.28 2.85
C LYS A 62 9.09 -2.39 2.09
N TYR A 63 9.38 -2.72 0.85
CA TYR A 63 10.29 -1.93 0.01
C TYR A 63 9.69 -0.57 -0.31
N PHE A 64 8.41 -0.52 -0.61
CA PHE A 64 7.71 0.73 -0.90
C PHE A 64 7.72 1.67 0.30
N ILE A 65 7.42 1.17 1.50
CA ILE A 65 7.43 1.96 2.73
C ILE A 65 8.85 2.43 3.06
N ALA A 66 9.85 1.56 2.93
CA ALA A 66 11.25 1.92 3.15
C ALA A 66 11.71 3.01 2.18
N TYR A 67 11.35 2.89 0.90
CA TYR A 67 11.67 3.91 -0.10
C TYR A 67 11.05 5.25 0.25
N ARG A 68 9.79 5.28 0.66
CA ARG A 68 9.11 6.52 1.05
C ARG A 68 9.76 7.19 2.25
N LEU A 69 10.16 6.40 3.24
CA LEU A 69 10.85 6.94 4.42
C LEU A 69 12.20 7.55 4.05
N ILE A 70 12.95 6.90 3.17
CA ILE A 70 14.24 7.43 2.67
C ILE A 70 14.01 8.73 1.91
N GLU A 71 12.99 8.77 1.05
CA GLU A 71 12.64 9.96 0.29
C GLU A 71 12.24 11.13 1.20
N GLU A 72 11.43 10.88 2.22
CA GLU A 72 11.07 11.91 3.20
C GLU A 72 12.28 12.45 3.94
N GLN A 73 13.21 11.59 4.37
CA GLN A 73 14.45 12.02 5.02
C GLN A 73 15.32 12.86 4.09
N SER A 74 15.41 12.47 2.82
CA SER A 74 16.15 13.22 1.81
C SER A 74 15.54 14.62 1.62
N ASN A 75 14.23 14.72 1.53
CA ASN A 75 13.52 16.00 1.39
C ASN A 75 13.73 16.89 2.61
N ILE A 76 13.71 16.34 3.81
CA ILE A 76 13.97 17.07 5.05
C ILE A 76 15.39 17.62 5.04
N ARG A 77 16.38 16.81 4.65
CA ARG A 77 17.79 17.25 4.56
C ARG A 77 17.97 18.39 3.57
N GLU A 78 17.34 18.30 2.40
CA GLU A 78 17.38 19.35 1.40
C GLU A 78 16.75 20.65 1.92
N GLY A 79 15.62 20.55 2.62
CA GLY A 79 15.00 21.72 3.25
C GLY A 79 15.88 22.37 4.29
N ILE A 80 16.59 21.61 5.10
CA ILE A 80 17.53 22.10 6.10
C ILE A 80 18.72 22.80 5.43
N LYS A 81 19.28 22.20 4.38
CA LYS A 81 20.40 22.79 3.61
C LYS A 81 20.02 24.12 3.01
N GLU A 82 18.84 24.24 2.41
CA GLU A 82 18.34 25.48 1.84
C GLU A 82 18.16 26.56 2.90
N SER A 83 17.55 26.21 4.04
CA SER A 83 17.38 27.12 5.16
C SER A 83 18.73 27.64 5.68
N THR A 84 19.74 26.79 5.76
CA THR A 84 21.09 27.16 6.18
C THR A 84 21.74 28.11 5.17
N ARG A 85 21.57 27.86 3.87
CA ARG A 85 22.08 28.75 2.82
C ARG A 85 21.45 30.13 2.89
N GLU A 86 20.14 30.20 3.08
CA GLU A 86 19.41 31.49 3.15
C GLU A 86 19.82 32.29 4.39
N ALA A 87 20.21 31.62 5.48
CA ALA A 87 20.65 32.27 6.70
C ALA A 87 22.06 32.88 6.60
N GLN A 88 22.84 32.48 5.61
CA GLN A 88 24.19 33.00 5.36
C GLN A 88 24.18 34.15 4.37
#